data_81eb35b3312988ee9ba80a9a96f7198e
#
_entry.id   81eb35b3312988ee9ba80a9a96f7198e
#
_cell.length_a   1.000
_cell.length_b   1.000
_cell.length_c   1.000
_cell.angle_alpha   90.00
_cell.angle_beta   90.00
_cell.angle_gamma   90.00
#
_symmetry.space_group_name_H-M   'P 1'
#
loop_
_entity.id
_entity.type
_entity.pdbx_description
1 polymer ?
#
loop_
_entity_poly.entity_id
_entity_poly.type
_entity_poly.pdbx_seq_one_letter_code
_entity_poly.pdbx_strand_id
1 'polypeptide(L)'
;MRDFFQLIQKNATFFSIARMAFVLILRYNVMCKLLHFYSPIFHHIKAGMDDMRKKRCIAMLLAGGQGSRLGLLTKVVAKPAVPFGGKYRIIDFPLSNCANSGIDVVGVLTQYQPLELNRYIGSGQPWGLDLLDGGVFVLPPYMKAKSGEWYRGTANAIYQNVSFIEQYDPDYVLILSGDHIYKMDYNKMLASHIDSQADITIAVRPVPWEVAPSFGIMNVDEENSIVEFEEKPKNPKSNLASMGVYIFTWSVLKQYLSKDAANAASKNDFGKNIIPAMLEDKRHLKAYAFQGYWKDVGTIASLWEANMDLLKIPPEFNLSDSRWPVYARSPVLPPHFIGDDACVEGSMIAEGCEVDGTVKNSVLFYGVEIAKDAVVEDSVIMPYARIGSGAVIRRAIVAENCVIGENCVIGEADGDIALVGQDTTLPEGFTVAAGEQVDAQAVAKREADAK
;
A
#
# COMPACT_ATOMS: atom_id res chain seq x y z
N MET A 1 58.69 70.61 6.65
CA MET A 1 58.90 69.20 6.20
C MET A 1 57.90 68.19 6.84
N ARG A 2 57.56 68.33 8.10
CA ARG A 2 56.57 67.39 8.75
C ARG A 2 55.18 67.49 8.12
N ASP A 3 54.70 68.69 7.84
CA ASP A 3 53.34 68.87 7.27
C ASP A 3 53.22 68.35 5.82
N PHE A 4 54.30 68.42 5.04
CA PHE A 4 54.34 67.87 3.71
C PHE A 4 54.29 66.34 3.65
N PHE A 5 54.93 65.69 4.61
CA PHE A 5 54.90 64.23 4.76
C PHE A 5 53.51 63.73 5.22
N GLN A 6 52.83 64.50 6.09
CA GLN A 6 51.48 64.16 6.51
C GLN A 6 50.45 64.30 5.33
N LEU A 7 50.64 65.28 4.46
CA LEU A 7 49.78 65.50 3.28
C LEU A 7 49.98 64.37 2.26
N ILE A 8 51.19 63.87 2.06
CA ILE A 8 51.49 62.75 1.16
C ILE A 8 50.90 61.43 1.73
N GLN A 9 51.02 61.21 3.03
CA GLN A 9 50.44 60.02 3.67
C GLN A 9 48.90 60.02 3.62
N LYS A 10 48.20 61.15 3.83
CA LYS A 10 46.77 61.28 3.68
C LYS A 10 46.30 61.05 2.22
N ASN A 11 47.07 61.56 1.25
CA ASN A 11 46.75 61.34 -0.16
C ASN A 11 47.00 59.90 -0.61
N ALA A 12 48.03 59.22 -0.10
CA ALA A 12 48.33 57.82 -0.39
C ALA A 12 47.24 56.85 0.16
N THR A 13 46.74 57.12 1.37
CA THR A 13 45.60 56.35 1.94
C THR A 13 44.29 56.61 1.19
N PHE A 14 44.06 57.87 0.80
CA PHE A 14 42.86 58.20 0.01
C PHE A 14 42.87 57.53 -1.39
N PHE A 15 44.03 57.54 -2.08
CA PHE A 15 44.20 56.85 -3.36
C PHE A 15 44.07 55.30 -3.21
N SER A 16 44.51 54.72 -2.10
CA SER A 16 44.37 53.30 -1.79
C SER A 16 42.88 52.91 -1.58
N ILE A 17 42.14 53.71 -0.81
CA ILE A 17 40.71 53.49 -0.55
C ILE A 17 39.90 53.69 -1.83
N ALA A 18 40.20 54.72 -2.62
CA ALA A 18 39.53 54.97 -3.90
C ALA A 18 39.78 53.84 -4.91
N ARG A 19 40.99 53.28 -4.96
CA ARG A 19 41.34 52.14 -5.80
C ARG A 19 40.63 50.86 -5.34
N MET A 20 40.50 50.63 -4.04
CA MET A 20 39.74 49.50 -3.49
C MET A 20 38.26 49.62 -3.74
N ALA A 21 37.69 50.83 -3.58
CA ALA A 21 36.28 51.08 -3.88
C ALA A 21 35.97 50.90 -5.40
N PHE A 22 36.88 51.35 -6.26
CA PHE A 22 36.75 51.21 -7.72
C PHE A 22 36.82 49.73 -8.15
N VAL A 23 37.71 48.92 -7.54
CA VAL A 23 37.81 47.48 -7.78
C VAL A 23 36.56 46.74 -7.27
N LEU A 24 35.98 47.14 -6.14
CA LEU A 24 34.74 46.57 -5.60
C LEU A 24 33.53 46.92 -6.49
N ILE A 25 33.45 48.14 -6.97
CA ILE A 25 32.38 48.59 -7.92
C ILE A 25 32.50 47.87 -9.27
N LEU A 26 33.72 47.67 -9.79
CA LEU A 26 33.95 46.88 -11.00
C LEU A 26 33.58 45.42 -10.80
N ARG A 27 33.95 44.80 -9.69
CA ARG A 27 33.57 43.43 -9.36
C ARG A 27 32.03 43.28 -9.20
N TYR A 28 31.38 44.25 -8.53
CA TYR A 28 29.94 44.29 -8.39
C TYR A 28 29.22 44.43 -9.76
N ASN A 29 29.68 45.34 -10.60
CA ASN A 29 29.11 45.51 -11.95
C ASN A 29 29.35 44.31 -12.87
N VAL A 30 30.51 43.66 -12.77
CA VAL A 30 30.79 42.42 -13.51
C VAL A 30 29.90 41.28 -12.99
N MET A 31 29.71 41.15 -11.66
CA MET A 31 28.84 40.17 -11.06
C MET A 31 27.37 40.42 -11.42
N CYS A 32 26.89 41.66 -11.42
CA CYS A 32 25.54 41.98 -11.86
C CYS A 32 25.32 41.70 -13.36
N LYS A 33 26.32 41.96 -14.21
CA LYS A 33 26.25 41.61 -15.64
C LYS A 33 26.28 40.11 -15.87
N LEU A 34 27.08 39.35 -15.10
CA LEU A 34 27.10 37.91 -15.14
C LEU A 34 25.75 37.32 -14.67
N LEU A 35 25.20 37.83 -13.58
CA LEU A 35 23.87 37.43 -13.10
C LEU A 35 22.77 37.73 -14.12
N HIS A 36 22.85 38.89 -14.81
CA HIS A 36 21.89 39.24 -15.89
C HIS A 36 22.06 38.36 -17.14
N PHE A 37 23.30 38.00 -17.48
CA PHE A 37 23.61 37.13 -18.63
C PHE A 37 23.22 35.65 -18.37
N TYR A 38 23.38 35.18 -17.12
CA TYR A 38 23.01 33.84 -16.75
C TYR A 38 21.52 33.66 -16.33
N SER A 39 20.80 34.75 -16.07
CA SER A 39 19.37 34.71 -15.69
C SER A 39 18.49 33.98 -16.72
N PRO A 40 18.60 34.23 -18.05
CA PRO A 40 17.82 33.47 -19.03
C PRO A 40 18.19 31.98 -19.06
N ILE A 41 19.49 31.66 -18.89
CA ILE A 41 19.98 30.28 -18.87
C ILE A 41 19.45 29.55 -17.63
N PHE A 42 19.49 30.22 -16.47
CA PHE A 42 18.89 29.64 -15.24
C PHE A 42 17.38 29.48 -15.37
N HIS A 43 16.66 30.39 -16.00
CA HIS A 43 15.23 30.25 -16.27
C HIS A 43 14.94 29.11 -17.25
N HIS A 44 15.76 28.92 -18.30
CA HIS A 44 15.62 27.82 -19.24
C HIS A 44 15.95 26.44 -18.59
N ILE A 45 17.01 26.42 -17.78
CA ILE A 45 17.37 25.20 -17.03
C ILE A 45 16.27 24.85 -16.01
N LYS A 46 15.76 25.83 -15.28
CA LYS A 46 14.66 25.63 -14.33
C LYS A 46 13.38 25.19 -15.03
N ALA A 47 12.99 25.84 -16.12
CA ALA A 47 11.82 25.43 -16.91
C ALA A 47 11.97 24.01 -17.48
N GLY A 48 13.17 23.65 -17.98
CA GLY A 48 13.43 22.29 -18.44
C GLY A 48 13.43 21.25 -17.31
N MET A 49 13.91 21.61 -16.12
CA MET A 49 13.83 20.73 -14.93
C MET A 49 12.39 20.61 -14.41
N ASP A 50 11.59 21.67 -14.46
CA ASP A 50 10.19 21.65 -14.07
C ASP A 50 9.37 20.81 -15.06
N ASP A 51 9.66 20.88 -16.37
CA ASP A 51 9.02 20.05 -17.40
C ASP A 51 9.39 18.56 -17.28
N MET A 52 10.65 18.25 -16.92
CA MET A 52 11.08 16.87 -16.65
C MET A 52 10.44 16.26 -15.41
N ARG A 53 9.98 17.05 -14.45
CA ARG A 53 9.30 16.56 -13.23
C ARG A 53 7.81 16.39 -13.41
N LYS A 54 7.22 17.03 -14.42
CA LYS A 54 5.78 16.93 -14.65
C LYS A 54 5.40 15.49 -14.97
N LYS A 55 4.50 14.92 -14.15
CA LYS A 55 3.95 13.58 -14.32
C LYS A 55 2.46 13.68 -14.68
N ARG A 56 2.03 12.98 -15.71
CA ARG A 56 0.62 13.03 -16.12
C ARG A 56 -0.32 12.49 -15.03
N CYS A 57 0.09 11.42 -14.36
CA CYS A 57 -0.65 10.80 -13.28
C CYS A 57 0.31 10.29 -12.22
N ILE A 58 -0.01 10.52 -10.96
CA ILE A 58 0.69 9.93 -9.81
C ILE A 58 -0.28 9.13 -8.95
N ALA A 59 0.22 8.15 -8.19
CA ALA A 59 -0.60 7.34 -7.30
C ALA A 59 -0.41 7.75 -5.84
N MET A 60 -1.52 7.74 -5.08
CA MET A 60 -1.55 7.90 -3.64
C MET A 60 -2.21 6.68 -3.03
N LEU A 61 -1.41 5.84 -2.38
CA LEU A 61 -1.81 4.53 -1.85
C LEU A 61 -2.10 4.63 -0.35
N LEU A 62 -3.36 4.45 0.02
CA LEU A 62 -3.83 4.49 1.40
C LEU A 62 -3.52 3.18 2.11
N ALA A 63 -2.48 3.17 2.93
CA ALA A 63 -1.95 1.99 3.64
C ALA A 63 -2.00 2.14 5.16
N GLY A 64 -2.85 3.02 5.69
CA GLY A 64 -2.89 3.41 7.10
C GLY A 64 -4.02 2.79 7.94
N GLY A 65 -4.81 1.84 7.42
CA GLY A 65 -5.93 1.22 8.14
C GLY A 65 -5.48 0.28 9.26
N GLN A 66 -6.23 0.24 10.39
CA GLN A 66 -5.93 -0.65 11.54
C GLN A 66 -6.10 -2.14 11.24
N GLY A 67 -6.99 -2.51 10.30
CA GLY A 67 -7.24 -3.90 9.94
C GLY A 67 -7.80 -4.80 11.05
N SER A 68 -8.45 -4.24 12.06
CA SER A 68 -8.86 -4.93 13.31
C SER A 68 -9.67 -6.23 13.09
N ARG A 69 -10.37 -6.37 11.96
CA ARG A 69 -11.15 -7.56 11.60
C ARG A 69 -10.28 -8.79 11.23
N LEU A 70 -8.98 -8.60 11.01
CA LEU A 70 -8.00 -9.67 10.80
C LEU A 70 -7.43 -10.23 12.13
N GLY A 71 -7.91 -9.74 13.27
CA GLY A 71 -7.55 -10.26 14.58
C GLY A 71 -6.04 -10.20 14.83
N LEU A 72 -5.47 -11.34 15.24
CA LEU A 72 -4.06 -11.45 15.60
C LEU A 72 -3.09 -11.15 14.43
N LEU A 73 -3.51 -11.31 13.16
CA LEU A 73 -2.68 -11.04 12.00
C LEU A 73 -2.28 -9.57 11.87
N THR A 74 -3.08 -8.65 12.40
CA THR A 74 -2.81 -7.21 12.36
C THR A 74 -2.51 -6.61 13.73
N LYS A 75 -2.25 -7.45 14.73
CA LYS A 75 -1.86 -7.00 16.07
C LYS A 75 -0.50 -6.27 16.06
N VAL A 76 0.43 -6.74 15.22
CA VAL A 76 1.83 -6.24 15.16
C VAL A 76 2.23 -5.70 13.79
N VAL A 77 1.47 -5.97 12.73
CA VAL A 77 1.74 -5.48 11.37
C VAL A 77 0.54 -4.76 10.78
N ALA A 78 0.77 -3.81 9.89
CA ALA A 78 -0.30 -3.16 9.13
C ALA A 78 -0.95 -4.16 8.15
N LYS A 79 -2.28 -4.05 7.90
CA LYS A 79 -2.99 -4.93 6.95
C LYS A 79 -2.29 -5.06 5.59
N PRO A 80 -1.77 -4.00 4.95
CA PRO A 80 -1.05 -4.13 3.68
C PRO A 80 0.22 -4.99 3.74
N ALA A 81 0.80 -5.20 4.93
CA ALA A 81 1.98 -6.03 5.12
C ALA A 81 1.67 -7.51 5.39
N VAL A 82 0.40 -7.90 5.51
CA VAL A 82 -0.01 -9.30 5.73
C VAL A 82 0.37 -10.16 4.52
N PRO A 83 0.97 -11.35 4.73
CA PRO A 83 1.33 -12.28 3.66
C PRO A 83 0.13 -12.81 2.88
N PHE A 84 0.33 -13.04 1.57
CA PHE A 84 -0.66 -13.59 0.65
C PHE A 84 -0.02 -14.42 -0.47
N GLY A 85 -0.64 -15.55 -0.85
CA GLY A 85 -0.30 -16.29 -2.07
C GLY A 85 1.09 -16.91 -2.09
N GLY A 86 1.60 -17.36 -0.95
CA GLY A 86 2.86 -18.11 -0.82
C GLY A 86 4.11 -17.24 -0.74
N LYS A 87 4.14 -16.04 -1.37
CA LYS A 87 5.36 -15.21 -1.40
C LYS A 87 5.12 -13.70 -1.38
N TYR A 88 3.90 -13.25 -1.56
CA TYR A 88 3.54 -11.85 -1.65
C TYR A 88 3.06 -11.30 -0.30
N ARG A 89 2.95 -9.97 -0.22
CA ARG A 89 2.16 -9.24 0.77
C ARG A 89 1.05 -8.47 0.03
N ILE A 90 -0.02 -8.12 0.73
CA ILE A 90 -1.17 -7.45 0.11
C ILE A 90 -0.75 -6.19 -0.67
N ILE A 91 0.21 -5.41 -0.15
CA ILE A 91 0.73 -4.18 -0.77
C ILE A 91 1.39 -4.41 -2.14
N ASP A 92 1.87 -5.63 -2.42
CA ASP A 92 2.55 -5.95 -3.68
C ASP A 92 1.62 -5.79 -4.89
N PHE A 93 0.33 -6.04 -4.72
CA PHE A 93 -0.65 -5.96 -5.80
C PHE A 93 -0.84 -4.53 -6.31
N PRO A 94 -1.21 -3.53 -5.50
CA PRO A 94 -1.34 -2.16 -5.97
C PRO A 94 0.00 -1.57 -6.42
N LEU A 95 1.15 -1.89 -5.79
CA LEU A 95 2.46 -1.43 -6.26
C LEU A 95 2.83 -2.05 -7.62
N SER A 96 2.60 -3.35 -7.81
CA SER A 96 2.82 -4.01 -9.11
C SER A 96 1.89 -3.47 -10.20
N ASN A 97 0.63 -3.19 -9.86
CA ASN A 97 -0.31 -2.56 -10.79
C ASN A 97 0.18 -1.17 -11.21
N CYS A 98 0.71 -0.35 -10.27
CA CYS A 98 1.32 0.95 -10.61
C CYS A 98 2.51 0.77 -11.56
N ALA A 99 3.45 -0.12 -11.23
CA ALA A 99 4.63 -0.38 -12.07
C ALA A 99 4.24 -0.87 -13.47
N ASN A 100 3.35 -1.86 -13.56
CA ASN A 100 2.87 -2.41 -14.84
C ASN A 100 2.05 -1.38 -15.66
N SER A 101 1.43 -0.41 -15.01
CA SER A 101 0.71 0.70 -15.67
C SER A 101 1.62 1.90 -15.98
N GLY A 102 2.93 1.83 -15.71
CA GLY A 102 3.85 2.94 -15.94
C GLY A 102 3.60 4.16 -15.06
N ILE A 103 2.92 3.98 -13.91
CA ILE A 103 2.77 5.01 -12.89
C ILE A 103 3.98 4.92 -11.97
N ASP A 104 4.91 5.80 -12.18
CA ASP A 104 6.26 5.77 -11.63
C ASP A 104 6.46 6.66 -10.38
N VAL A 105 5.43 7.36 -9.92
CA VAL A 105 5.41 8.10 -8.66
C VAL A 105 4.28 7.58 -7.79
N VAL A 106 4.64 6.98 -6.66
CA VAL A 106 3.66 6.40 -5.72
C VAL A 106 3.93 6.89 -4.31
N GLY A 107 3.02 7.68 -3.75
CA GLY A 107 3.01 8.07 -2.35
C GLY A 107 2.25 7.03 -1.51
N VAL A 108 2.90 6.35 -0.58
CA VAL A 108 2.28 5.37 0.31
C VAL A 108 2.03 6.00 1.68
N LEU A 109 0.76 6.21 2.02
CA LEU A 109 0.34 6.86 3.26
C LEU A 109 0.20 5.83 4.37
N THR A 110 1.16 5.80 5.29
CA THR A 110 1.23 4.84 6.41
C THR A 110 0.90 5.52 7.72
N GLN A 111 0.27 4.80 8.66
CA GLN A 111 -0.07 5.36 9.97
C GLN A 111 0.02 4.32 11.11
N TYR A 112 -0.75 3.22 11.02
CA TYR A 112 -0.76 2.17 12.04
C TYR A 112 0.30 1.11 11.73
N GLN A 113 1.03 0.68 12.78
CA GLN A 113 2.07 -0.34 12.69
C GLN A 113 3.00 -0.16 11.46
N PRO A 114 3.60 1.03 11.26
CA PRO A 114 4.25 1.37 10.01
C PRO A 114 5.62 0.71 9.83
N LEU A 115 6.25 0.24 10.91
CA LEU A 115 7.66 -0.15 10.92
C LEU A 115 7.95 -1.27 9.90
N GLU A 116 7.20 -2.38 10.00
CA GLU A 116 7.41 -3.53 9.12
C GLU A 116 7.01 -3.23 7.68
N LEU A 117 5.90 -2.51 7.48
CA LEU A 117 5.46 -2.08 6.15
C LEU A 117 6.49 -1.15 5.49
N ASN A 118 7.02 -0.15 6.22
CA ASN A 118 8.03 0.77 5.69
C ASN A 118 9.34 0.03 5.36
N ARG A 119 9.77 -0.90 6.22
CA ARG A 119 10.92 -1.76 5.97
C ARG A 119 10.73 -2.63 4.73
N TYR A 120 9.54 -3.19 4.54
CA TYR A 120 9.21 -4.01 3.39
C TYR A 120 9.23 -3.22 2.09
N ILE A 121 8.61 -2.05 2.04
CA ILE A 121 8.60 -1.17 0.87
C ILE A 121 10.02 -0.72 0.52
N GLY A 122 10.80 -0.29 1.52
CA GLY A 122 12.17 0.20 1.32
C GLY A 122 12.24 1.32 0.29
N SER A 123 13.14 1.19 -0.70
CA SER A 123 13.29 2.13 -1.81
C SER A 123 12.34 1.86 -3.00
N GLY A 124 11.56 0.79 -2.97
CA GLY A 124 10.70 0.38 -4.10
C GLY A 124 11.39 -0.47 -5.17
N GLN A 125 12.64 -0.84 -4.96
CA GLN A 125 13.43 -1.61 -5.91
C GLN A 125 12.77 -2.92 -6.40
N PRO A 126 12.08 -3.73 -5.56
CA PRO A 126 11.42 -4.94 -6.02
C PRO A 126 10.37 -4.71 -7.13
N TRP A 127 9.73 -3.54 -7.14
CA TRP A 127 8.72 -3.16 -8.14
C TRP A 127 9.29 -2.28 -9.26
N GLY A 128 10.63 -2.01 -9.29
CA GLY A 128 11.24 -1.06 -10.21
C GLY A 128 10.80 0.39 -9.97
N LEU A 129 10.42 0.71 -8.73
CA LEU A 129 9.97 2.05 -8.30
C LEU A 129 11.06 2.77 -7.47
N ASP A 130 12.34 2.58 -7.83
CA ASP A 130 13.51 3.26 -7.24
C ASP A 130 14.15 4.23 -8.24
N LEU A 131 13.32 5.02 -8.91
CA LEU A 131 13.72 5.90 -10.01
C LEU A 131 14.29 7.23 -9.52
N LEU A 132 15.15 7.87 -10.36
CA LEU A 132 15.74 9.19 -10.08
C LEU A 132 14.68 10.30 -10.04
N ASP A 133 13.73 10.29 -10.99
CA ASP A 133 12.67 11.29 -11.14
C ASP A 133 11.28 10.71 -10.86
N GLY A 134 11.19 9.90 -9.81
CA GLY A 134 9.98 9.20 -9.41
C GLY A 134 10.27 8.23 -8.28
N GLY A 135 9.46 7.18 -8.19
CA GLY A 135 9.64 6.10 -7.22
C GLY A 135 8.54 5.99 -6.19
N VAL A 136 8.74 5.09 -5.22
CA VAL A 136 7.82 4.96 -4.09
C VAL A 136 8.30 5.81 -2.91
N PHE A 137 7.38 6.55 -2.31
CA PHE A 137 7.64 7.42 -1.17
C PHE A 137 6.72 7.05 -0.01
N VAL A 138 7.29 6.71 1.13
CA VAL A 138 6.51 6.46 2.34
C VAL A 138 6.19 7.81 2.99
N LEU A 139 4.91 8.09 3.16
CA LEU A 139 4.38 9.34 3.66
C LEU A 139 3.64 9.12 5.00
N PRO A 140 4.36 9.15 6.13
CA PRO A 140 3.73 9.11 7.44
C PRO A 140 3.11 10.47 7.81
N PRO A 141 2.18 10.55 8.76
CA PRO A 141 1.76 11.81 9.35
C PRO A 141 2.96 12.55 9.93
N TYR A 142 3.03 13.87 9.75
CA TYR A 142 4.16 14.67 10.23
C TYR A 142 3.72 15.97 10.88
N MET A 143 4.59 16.52 11.72
CA MET A 143 4.35 17.80 12.37
C MET A 143 4.63 18.97 11.44
N LYS A 144 3.64 19.85 11.24
CA LYS A 144 3.84 21.17 10.63
C LYS A 144 4.01 22.20 11.76
N ALA A 145 5.24 22.70 11.94
CA ALA A 145 5.61 23.68 12.97
C ALA A 145 5.24 23.23 14.40
N LYS A 146 4.14 23.73 14.97
CA LYS A 146 3.73 23.46 16.36
C LYS A 146 2.57 22.45 16.50
N SER A 147 1.98 21.99 15.39
CA SER A 147 0.85 21.06 15.40
C SER A 147 1.12 19.90 14.45
N GLY A 148 1.17 18.67 14.98
CA GLY A 148 1.15 17.43 14.22
C GLY A 148 -0.16 16.71 14.51
N GLU A 149 -0.77 16.18 13.46
CA GLU A 149 -2.01 15.44 13.59
C GLU A 149 -1.91 14.13 12.82
N TRP A 150 -2.43 13.07 13.43
CA TRP A 150 -2.68 11.82 12.73
C TRP A 150 -3.64 12.05 11.56
N TYR A 151 -3.58 11.19 10.54
CA TYR A 151 -4.58 11.21 9.49
C TYR A 151 -5.95 10.91 10.10
N ARG A 152 -6.87 11.88 10.03
CA ARG A 152 -8.21 11.77 10.60
C ARG A 152 -9.18 10.95 9.74
N GLY A 153 -8.81 10.71 8.49
CA GLY A 153 -9.58 9.96 7.49
C GLY A 153 -8.84 9.91 6.16
N THR A 154 -9.42 9.21 5.19
CA THR A 154 -8.80 8.95 3.90
C THR A 154 -8.56 10.24 3.08
N ALA A 155 -9.51 11.18 3.08
CA ALA A 155 -9.37 12.47 2.41
C ALA A 155 -8.34 13.38 3.12
N ASN A 156 -8.31 13.37 4.47
CA ASN A 156 -7.33 14.13 5.24
C ASN A 156 -5.90 13.65 4.99
N ALA A 157 -5.70 12.34 4.81
CA ALA A 157 -4.39 11.79 4.47
C ALA A 157 -3.84 12.38 3.16
N ILE A 158 -4.69 12.49 2.14
CA ILE A 158 -4.31 13.13 0.87
C ILE A 158 -4.09 14.63 1.06
N TYR A 159 -4.99 15.32 1.78
CA TYR A 159 -4.88 16.75 2.03
C TYR A 159 -3.56 17.14 2.71
N GLN A 160 -3.13 16.39 3.72
CA GLN A 160 -1.85 16.65 4.40
C GLN A 160 -0.65 16.51 3.47
N ASN A 161 -0.77 15.75 2.39
CA ASN A 161 0.29 15.47 1.41
C ASN A 161 0.11 16.22 0.07
N VAL A 162 -0.73 17.27 0.01
CA VAL A 162 -0.91 18.10 -1.20
C VAL A 162 0.43 18.65 -1.71
N SER A 163 1.32 19.07 -0.81
CA SER A 163 2.65 19.59 -1.20
C SER A 163 3.55 18.54 -1.86
N PHE A 164 3.39 17.25 -1.54
CA PHE A 164 4.05 16.16 -2.24
C PHE A 164 3.50 16.02 -3.67
N ILE A 165 2.18 16.04 -3.83
CA ILE A 165 1.53 15.92 -5.13
C ILE A 165 1.95 17.09 -6.05
N GLU A 166 1.97 18.30 -5.52
CA GLU A 166 2.30 19.53 -6.27
C GLU A 166 3.75 19.58 -6.77
N GLN A 167 4.68 18.81 -6.19
CA GLN A 167 6.05 18.71 -6.69
C GLN A 167 6.13 18.12 -8.11
N TYR A 168 5.12 17.34 -8.50
CA TYR A 168 5.06 16.66 -9.79
C TYR A 168 4.09 17.32 -10.78
N ASP A 169 3.34 18.34 -10.34
CA ASP A 169 2.32 19.06 -11.14
C ASP A 169 1.45 18.13 -12.00
N PRO A 170 0.80 17.09 -11.42
CA PRO A 170 0.09 16.11 -12.20
C PRO A 170 -1.24 16.67 -12.73
N ASP A 171 -1.68 16.16 -13.89
CA ASP A 171 -3.04 16.41 -14.38
C ASP A 171 -4.06 15.57 -13.59
N TYR A 172 -3.67 14.33 -13.22
CA TYR A 172 -4.53 13.35 -12.56
C TYR A 172 -3.87 12.73 -11.34
N VAL A 173 -4.68 12.35 -10.36
CA VAL A 173 -4.22 11.61 -9.16
C VAL A 173 -5.04 10.33 -9.03
N LEU A 174 -4.33 9.20 -8.98
CA LEU A 174 -4.89 7.88 -8.71
C LEU A 174 -4.84 7.63 -7.20
N ILE A 175 -6.00 7.46 -6.58
CA ILE A 175 -6.13 7.08 -5.16
C ILE A 175 -6.40 5.58 -5.10
N LEU A 176 -5.61 4.87 -4.30
CA LEU A 176 -5.66 3.42 -4.17
C LEU A 176 -5.87 3.00 -2.72
N SER A 177 -6.71 1.99 -2.50
CA SER A 177 -6.70 1.21 -1.25
C SER A 177 -5.54 0.20 -1.27
N GLY A 178 -4.77 0.15 -0.20
CA GLY A 178 -3.59 -0.72 -0.06
C GLY A 178 -3.90 -2.10 0.50
N ASP A 179 -5.17 -2.51 0.54
CA ASP A 179 -5.64 -3.66 1.29
C ASP A 179 -6.50 -4.67 0.48
N HIS A 180 -6.45 -4.59 -0.85
CA HIS A 180 -7.18 -5.46 -1.76
C HIS A 180 -6.25 -6.28 -2.68
N ILE A 181 -6.73 -7.44 -3.09
CA ILE A 181 -6.05 -8.36 -4.02
C ILE A 181 -6.71 -8.27 -5.39
N TYR A 182 -5.97 -7.81 -6.40
CA TYR A 182 -6.43 -7.68 -7.78
C TYR A 182 -5.28 -7.37 -8.74
N LYS A 183 -5.49 -7.61 -10.03
CA LYS A 183 -4.62 -7.17 -11.14
C LYS A 183 -5.40 -6.21 -12.01
N MET A 184 -4.90 -4.98 -12.19
CA MET A 184 -5.60 -3.94 -12.94
C MET A 184 -4.63 -3.04 -13.69
N ASP A 185 -4.92 -2.81 -14.96
CA ASP A 185 -4.25 -1.81 -15.79
C ASP A 185 -4.91 -0.44 -15.55
N TYR A 186 -4.23 0.40 -14.78
CA TYR A 186 -4.73 1.75 -14.46
C TYR A 186 -4.72 2.68 -15.68
N ASN A 187 -3.92 2.41 -16.72
CA ASN A 187 -3.94 3.21 -17.94
C ASN A 187 -5.28 3.09 -18.68
N LYS A 188 -5.92 1.93 -18.66
CA LYS A 188 -7.25 1.76 -19.25
C LYS A 188 -8.31 2.60 -18.54
N MET A 189 -8.24 2.63 -17.20
CA MET A 189 -9.12 3.48 -16.41
C MET A 189 -8.81 4.96 -16.62
N LEU A 190 -7.53 5.35 -16.70
CA LEU A 190 -7.11 6.72 -16.98
C LEU A 190 -7.55 7.18 -18.37
N ALA A 191 -7.42 6.34 -19.39
CA ALA A 191 -7.94 6.65 -20.72
C ALA A 191 -9.45 6.89 -20.69
N SER A 192 -10.23 6.02 -20.03
CA SER A 192 -11.67 6.20 -19.85
C SER A 192 -12.02 7.50 -19.11
N HIS A 193 -11.24 7.86 -18.09
CA HIS A 193 -11.40 9.12 -17.36
C HIS A 193 -11.21 10.35 -18.25
N ILE A 194 -10.18 10.33 -19.09
CA ILE A 194 -9.83 11.42 -20.00
C ILE A 194 -10.87 11.52 -21.11
N ASP A 195 -11.22 10.41 -21.75
CA ASP A 195 -12.20 10.36 -22.86
C ASP A 195 -13.58 10.85 -22.43
N SER A 196 -13.98 10.54 -21.19
CA SER A 196 -15.25 11.00 -20.62
C SER A 196 -15.18 12.43 -20.05
N GLN A 197 -14.00 13.05 -19.98
CA GLN A 197 -13.77 14.34 -19.32
C GLN A 197 -14.33 14.38 -17.88
N ALA A 198 -14.21 13.29 -17.15
CA ALA A 198 -14.74 13.16 -15.81
C ALA A 198 -13.95 14.01 -14.79
N ASP A 199 -14.63 14.47 -13.74
CA ASP A 199 -13.98 15.06 -12.56
C ASP A 199 -13.42 13.97 -11.65
N ILE A 200 -14.13 12.84 -11.57
CA ILE A 200 -13.71 11.61 -10.90
C ILE A 200 -14.18 10.38 -11.67
N THR A 201 -13.35 9.35 -11.74
CA THR A 201 -13.73 8.01 -12.18
C THR A 201 -13.51 7.03 -11.04
N ILE A 202 -14.49 6.18 -10.75
CA ILE A 202 -14.46 5.20 -9.67
C ILE A 202 -14.49 3.80 -10.26
N ALA A 203 -13.50 2.97 -9.93
CA ALA A 203 -13.55 1.57 -10.31
C ALA A 203 -14.60 0.83 -9.48
N VAL A 204 -15.46 0.08 -10.17
CA VAL A 204 -16.61 -0.58 -9.59
C VAL A 204 -16.70 -2.03 -10.02
N ARG A 205 -17.30 -2.86 -9.17
CA ARG A 205 -17.58 -4.27 -9.46
C ARG A 205 -18.89 -4.70 -8.81
N PRO A 206 -19.72 -5.51 -9.48
CA PRO A 206 -20.84 -6.18 -8.83
C PRO A 206 -20.33 -7.17 -7.77
N VAL A 207 -20.95 -7.13 -6.59
CA VAL A 207 -20.67 -8.07 -5.49
C VAL A 207 -21.93 -8.82 -5.10
N PRO A 208 -21.84 -9.97 -4.42
CA PRO A 208 -23.02 -10.62 -3.82
C PRO A 208 -23.79 -9.65 -2.91
N TRP A 209 -25.12 -9.72 -2.95
CA TRP A 209 -25.98 -8.81 -2.18
C TRP A 209 -25.73 -8.86 -0.67
N GLU A 210 -25.34 -10.03 -0.15
CA GLU A 210 -25.08 -10.29 1.25
C GLU A 210 -23.89 -9.47 1.79
N VAL A 211 -22.90 -9.21 0.92
CA VAL A 211 -21.69 -8.46 1.29
C VAL A 211 -21.73 -6.99 0.86
N ALA A 212 -22.69 -6.60 0.01
CA ALA A 212 -22.84 -5.22 -0.47
C ALA A 212 -22.90 -4.17 0.66
N PRO A 213 -23.53 -4.41 1.83
CA PRO A 213 -23.52 -3.46 2.95
C PRO A 213 -22.14 -3.15 3.53
N SER A 214 -21.11 -3.90 3.16
CA SER A 214 -19.73 -3.66 3.62
C SER A 214 -18.97 -2.63 2.79
N PHE A 215 -19.52 -2.21 1.64
CA PHE A 215 -18.86 -1.35 0.66
C PHE A 215 -19.59 -0.03 0.43
N GLY A 216 -18.91 0.91 -0.21
CA GLY A 216 -19.56 2.05 -0.85
C GLY A 216 -20.30 1.56 -2.11
N ILE A 217 -21.61 1.79 -2.16
CA ILE A 217 -22.48 1.30 -3.23
C ILE A 217 -22.89 2.44 -4.15
N MET A 218 -22.93 2.17 -5.45
CA MET A 218 -23.26 3.15 -6.47
C MET A 218 -24.45 2.73 -7.31
N ASN A 219 -25.25 3.73 -7.70
CA ASN A 219 -26.21 3.64 -8.79
C ASN A 219 -25.67 4.45 -9.96
N VAL A 220 -25.80 3.91 -11.17
CA VAL A 220 -25.31 4.50 -12.41
C VAL A 220 -26.45 4.57 -13.44
N ASP A 221 -26.36 5.54 -14.34
CA ASP A 221 -27.23 5.63 -15.51
C ASP A 221 -26.74 4.72 -16.67
N GLU A 222 -27.41 4.78 -17.82
CA GLU A 222 -27.07 4.01 -19.02
C GLU A 222 -25.70 4.36 -19.60
N GLU A 223 -25.17 5.55 -19.29
CA GLU A 223 -23.86 6.02 -19.71
C GLU A 223 -22.75 5.74 -18.70
N ASN A 224 -23.04 4.99 -17.61
CA ASN A 224 -22.16 4.77 -16.47
C ASN A 224 -21.80 6.04 -15.69
N SER A 225 -22.64 7.10 -15.75
CA SER A 225 -22.49 8.24 -14.84
C SER A 225 -23.06 7.86 -13.49
N ILE A 226 -22.34 8.19 -12.42
CA ILE A 226 -22.75 7.88 -11.04
C ILE A 226 -23.80 8.91 -10.64
N VAL A 227 -25.02 8.44 -10.37
CA VAL A 227 -26.16 9.27 -9.97
C VAL A 227 -26.42 9.23 -8.47
N GLU A 228 -25.96 8.20 -7.78
CA GLU A 228 -26.08 8.04 -6.33
C GLU A 228 -24.90 7.25 -5.78
N PHE A 229 -24.47 7.63 -4.57
CA PHE A 229 -23.44 6.93 -3.81
C PHE A 229 -23.84 6.82 -2.35
N GLU A 230 -23.77 5.62 -1.79
CA GLU A 230 -24.07 5.33 -0.39
C GLU A 230 -22.90 4.59 0.28
N GLU A 231 -22.30 5.17 1.31
CA GLU A 231 -21.21 4.54 2.05
C GLU A 231 -21.76 3.53 3.07
N LYS A 232 -21.55 2.25 2.81
CA LYS A 232 -21.95 1.12 3.67
C LYS A 232 -23.44 1.16 4.07
N PRO A 233 -24.35 1.19 3.10
CA PRO A 233 -25.79 1.26 3.37
C PRO A 233 -26.27 -0.04 4.04
N LYS A 234 -27.21 0.09 5.01
CA LYS A 234 -27.83 -1.10 5.62
C LYS A 234 -28.69 -1.88 4.64
N ASN A 235 -29.35 -1.18 3.74
CA ASN A 235 -30.22 -1.74 2.70
C ASN A 235 -29.78 -1.17 1.34
N PRO A 236 -28.78 -1.78 0.68
CA PRO A 236 -28.27 -1.27 -0.58
C PRO A 236 -29.31 -1.34 -1.70
N LYS A 237 -29.42 -0.28 -2.52
CA LYS A 237 -30.29 -0.24 -3.69
C LYS A 237 -29.65 -0.89 -4.93
N SER A 238 -28.34 -1.10 -4.89
CA SER A 238 -27.54 -1.72 -5.94
C SER A 238 -26.49 -2.62 -5.29
N ASN A 239 -25.91 -3.53 -6.06
CA ASN A 239 -24.76 -4.32 -5.64
C ASN A 239 -23.46 -3.88 -6.33
N LEU A 240 -23.44 -2.70 -6.96
CA LEU A 240 -22.27 -2.17 -7.63
C LEU A 240 -21.37 -1.49 -6.60
N ALA A 241 -20.35 -2.23 -6.16
CA ALA A 241 -19.45 -1.81 -5.09
C ALA A 241 -18.25 -1.02 -5.61
N SER A 242 -17.85 0.01 -4.85
CA SER A 242 -16.57 0.69 -5.03
C SER A 242 -15.40 -0.22 -4.68
N MET A 243 -14.42 -0.28 -5.56
CA MET A 243 -13.16 -1.00 -5.30
C MET A 243 -12.15 -0.18 -4.48
N GLY A 244 -12.47 1.06 -4.07
CA GLY A 244 -11.49 1.94 -3.43
C GLY A 244 -10.35 2.38 -4.36
N VAL A 245 -10.61 2.38 -5.66
CA VAL A 245 -9.69 2.83 -6.71
C VAL A 245 -10.36 4.00 -7.43
N TYR A 246 -9.76 5.19 -7.31
CA TYR A 246 -10.30 6.44 -7.86
C TYR A 246 -9.28 7.15 -8.71
N ILE A 247 -9.68 7.70 -9.86
CA ILE A 247 -8.90 8.68 -10.62
C ILE A 247 -9.61 10.02 -10.54
N PHE A 248 -8.90 11.02 -10.09
CA PHE A 248 -9.40 12.41 -10.01
C PHE A 248 -8.63 13.32 -10.95
N THR A 249 -9.31 14.26 -11.56
CA THR A 249 -8.70 15.47 -12.10
C THR A 249 -8.13 16.28 -10.93
N TRP A 250 -6.80 16.49 -10.90
CA TRP A 250 -6.11 17.04 -9.72
C TRP A 250 -6.63 18.41 -9.29
N SER A 251 -6.85 19.30 -10.23
CA SER A 251 -7.35 20.65 -9.93
C SER A 251 -8.70 20.64 -9.23
N VAL A 252 -9.56 19.65 -9.55
CA VAL A 252 -10.87 19.47 -8.91
C VAL A 252 -10.69 18.86 -7.51
N LEU A 253 -9.96 17.76 -7.41
CA LEU A 253 -9.73 17.11 -6.10
C LEU A 253 -9.17 18.08 -5.07
N LYS A 254 -8.17 18.89 -5.45
CA LYS A 254 -7.54 19.88 -4.56
C LYS A 254 -8.55 20.86 -3.97
N GLN A 255 -9.54 21.32 -4.77
CA GLN A 255 -10.60 22.21 -4.28
C GLN A 255 -11.47 21.54 -3.21
N TYR A 256 -11.90 20.28 -3.45
CA TYR A 256 -12.74 19.56 -2.50
C TYR A 256 -11.98 19.19 -1.23
N LEU A 257 -10.72 18.77 -1.32
CA LEU A 257 -9.88 18.52 -0.15
C LEU A 257 -9.72 19.77 0.71
N SER A 258 -9.54 20.93 0.09
CA SER A 258 -9.40 22.23 0.82
C SER A 258 -10.70 22.65 1.50
N LYS A 259 -11.84 22.47 0.82
CA LYS A 259 -13.19 22.73 1.41
C LYS A 259 -13.46 21.80 2.58
N ASP A 260 -13.17 20.51 2.41
CA ASP A 260 -13.38 19.47 3.41
C ASP A 260 -12.52 19.70 4.66
N ALA A 261 -11.24 20.03 4.49
CA ALA A 261 -10.32 20.33 5.57
C ALA A 261 -10.72 21.55 6.40
N ALA A 262 -11.41 22.53 5.79
CA ALA A 262 -11.96 23.71 6.50
C ALA A 262 -13.26 23.39 7.25
N ASN A 263 -13.91 22.27 7.00
CA ASN A 263 -15.16 21.86 7.64
C ASN A 263 -14.89 21.04 8.91
N ALA A 264 -15.02 21.65 10.07
CA ALA A 264 -14.81 20.99 11.38
C ALA A 264 -15.76 19.80 11.64
N ALA A 265 -16.93 19.75 10.98
CA ALA A 265 -17.89 18.65 11.10
C ALA A 265 -17.60 17.47 10.17
N SER A 266 -16.64 17.60 9.24
CA SER A 266 -16.28 16.55 8.31
C SER A 266 -15.66 15.34 9.00
N LYS A 267 -15.92 14.15 8.45
CA LYS A 267 -15.22 12.90 8.80
C LYS A 267 -13.91 12.74 8.01
N ASN A 268 -13.62 13.68 7.11
CA ASN A 268 -12.44 13.69 6.24
C ASN A 268 -12.26 12.40 5.42
N ASP A 269 -13.36 11.88 4.89
CA ASP A 269 -13.44 10.60 4.21
C ASP A 269 -13.96 10.75 2.78
N PHE A 270 -13.40 9.99 1.82
CA PHE A 270 -13.82 10.09 0.43
C PHE A 270 -15.30 9.70 0.27
N GLY A 271 -15.70 8.56 0.83
CA GLY A 271 -17.05 8.04 0.68
C GLY A 271 -18.11 8.86 1.44
N LYS A 272 -17.75 9.40 2.60
CA LYS A 272 -18.70 10.14 3.45
C LYS A 272 -18.79 11.63 3.15
N ASN A 273 -17.73 12.22 2.58
CA ASN A 273 -17.64 13.68 2.43
C ASN A 273 -17.34 14.10 1.00
N ILE A 274 -16.23 13.63 0.39
CA ILE A 274 -15.78 14.15 -0.91
C ILE A 274 -16.73 13.75 -2.04
N ILE A 275 -17.02 12.45 -2.19
CA ILE A 275 -17.88 11.94 -3.28
C ILE A 275 -19.30 12.50 -3.16
N PRO A 276 -19.97 12.48 -1.99
CA PRO A 276 -21.28 13.11 -1.83
C PRO A 276 -21.30 14.61 -2.16
N ALA A 277 -20.30 15.38 -1.71
CA ALA A 277 -20.21 16.80 -2.04
C ALA A 277 -20.03 17.06 -3.55
N MET A 278 -19.27 16.21 -4.24
CA MET A 278 -19.13 16.30 -5.70
C MET A 278 -20.45 15.97 -6.43
N LEU A 279 -21.21 14.99 -5.94
CA LEU A 279 -22.55 14.67 -6.48
C LEU A 279 -23.54 15.83 -6.28
N GLU A 280 -23.53 16.45 -5.09
CA GLU A 280 -24.36 17.60 -4.74
C GLU A 280 -24.06 18.81 -5.64
N ASP A 281 -22.77 19.07 -5.92
CA ASP A 281 -22.29 20.10 -6.83
C ASP A 281 -22.49 19.70 -8.33
N LYS A 282 -23.13 18.58 -8.63
CA LYS A 282 -23.38 18.04 -9.99
C LYS A 282 -22.10 17.92 -10.83
N ARG A 283 -21.01 17.49 -10.21
CA ARG A 283 -19.77 17.17 -10.92
C ARG A 283 -19.93 15.93 -11.78
N HIS A 284 -19.04 15.77 -12.74
CA HIS A 284 -19.07 14.62 -13.65
C HIS A 284 -18.36 13.42 -13.02
N LEU A 285 -19.14 12.50 -12.45
CA LEU A 285 -18.65 11.26 -11.83
C LEU A 285 -18.93 10.07 -12.75
N LYS A 286 -17.92 9.27 -13.07
CA LYS A 286 -18.03 8.06 -13.92
C LYS A 286 -17.70 6.80 -13.15
N ALA A 287 -18.43 5.74 -13.43
CA ALA A 287 -18.10 4.39 -13.00
C ALA A 287 -17.25 3.68 -14.07
N TYR A 288 -16.15 3.06 -13.66
CA TYR A 288 -15.35 2.17 -14.50
C TYR A 288 -15.59 0.73 -14.08
N ALA A 289 -16.35 -0.01 -14.89
CA ALA A 289 -16.69 -1.40 -14.63
C ALA A 289 -15.45 -2.29 -14.78
N PHE A 290 -14.85 -2.70 -13.66
CA PHE A 290 -13.71 -3.60 -13.63
C PHE A 290 -14.11 -5.04 -13.89
N GLN A 291 -13.41 -5.68 -14.81
CA GLN A 291 -13.56 -7.10 -15.13
C GLN A 291 -12.29 -7.84 -14.71
N GLY A 292 -12.39 -8.68 -13.72
CA GLY A 292 -11.25 -9.44 -13.20
C GLY A 292 -11.46 -9.88 -11.75
N TYR A 293 -10.52 -10.64 -11.22
CA TYR A 293 -10.54 -11.00 -9.81
C TYR A 293 -10.30 -9.76 -8.94
N TRP A 294 -11.13 -9.57 -7.92
CA TRP A 294 -10.95 -8.56 -6.88
C TRP A 294 -11.53 -9.09 -5.57
N LYS A 295 -10.77 -8.99 -4.49
CA LYS A 295 -11.19 -9.43 -3.15
C LYS A 295 -10.65 -8.48 -2.08
N ASP A 296 -11.55 -7.96 -1.25
CA ASP A 296 -11.21 -7.31 0.01
C ASP A 296 -10.91 -8.40 1.04
N VAL A 297 -9.64 -8.58 1.37
CA VAL A 297 -9.17 -9.54 2.37
C VAL A 297 -9.22 -8.91 3.76
N GLY A 298 -10.38 -8.40 4.14
CA GLY A 298 -10.61 -7.65 5.38
C GLY A 298 -10.95 -8.49 6.60
N THR A 299 -11.16 -9.79 6.45
CA THR A 299 -11.44 -10.74 7.54
C THR A 299 -10.56 -11.98 7.42
N ILE A 300 -10.41 -12.75 8.50
CA ILE A 300 -9.65 -14.01 8.51
C ILE A 300 -10.22 -14.96 7.45
N ALA A 301 -11.54 -15.13 7.40
CA ALA A 301 -12.20 -15.98 6.41
C ALA A 301 -11.93 -15.50 4.98
N SER A 302 -12.09 -14.21 4.67
CA SER A 302 -11.85 -13.70 3.31
C SER A 302 -10.38 -13.80 2.89
N LEU A 303 -9.43 -13.69 3.82
CA LEU A 303 -8.00 -13.90 3.55
C LEU A 303 -7.71 -15.39 3.27
N TRP A 304 -8.28 -16.30 4.06
CA TRP A 304 -8.15 -17.73 3.83
C TRP A 304 -8.77 -18.13 2.48
N GLU A 305 -10.01 -17.73 2.21
CA GLU A 305 -10.69 -18.00 0.94
C GLU A 305 -9.90 -17.48 -0.27
N ALA A 306 -9.34 -16.27 -0.18
CA ALA A 306 -8.55 -15.69 -1.27
C ALA A 306 -7.28 -16.51 -1.56
N ASN A 307 -6.66 -17.14 -0.55
CA ASN A 307 -5.56 -18.07 -0.75
C ASN A 307 -6.05 -19.39 -1.37
N MET A 308 -7.20 -19.92 -0.94
CA MET A 308 -7.80 -21.13 -1.52
C MET A 308 -8.24 -20.92 -2.98
N ASP A 309 -8.67 -19.70 -3.36
CA ASP A 309 -9.01 -19.36 -4.76
C ASP A 309 -7.84 -19.55 -5.72
N LEU A 310 -6.59 -19.50 -5.23
CA LEU A 310 -5.38 -19.74 -6.03
C LEU A 310 -5.20 -21.22 -6.39
N LEU A 311 -5.75 -22.14 -5.59
CA LEU A 311 -5.60 -23.60 -5.76
C LEU A 311 -6.63 -24.19 -6.71
N LYS A 312 -7.67 -23.46 -7.08
CA LYS A 312 -8.71 -23.90 -8.02
C LYS A 312 -8.14 -24.15 -9.42
N ILE A 313 -8.72 -25.07 -10.15
CA ILE A 313 -8.29 -25.40 -11.52
C ILE A 313 -9.45 -25.19 -12.51
N PRO A 314 -9.40 -24.19 -13.40
CA PRO A 314 -8.37 -23.13 -13.46
C PRO A 314 -8.43 -22.21 -12.24
N PRO A 315 -7.31 -21.56 -11.86
CA PRO A 315 -7.31 -20.66 -10.72
C PRO A 315 -8.20 -19.44 -10.99
N GLU A 316 -9.00 -19.04 -10.01
CA GLU A 316 -9.81 -17.81 -10.12
C GLU A 316 -8.94 -16.56 -10.22
N PHE A 317 -7.76 -16.61 -9.59
CA PHE A 317 -6.76 -15.57 -9.65
C PHE A 317 -5.41 -16.14 -10.09
N ASN A 318 -5.00 -15.85 -11.33
CA ASN A 318 -3.78 -16.39 -11.92
C ASN A 318 -2.56 -15.52 -11.56
N LEU A 319 -1.72 -16.01 -10.65
CA LEU A 319 -0.44 -15.38 -10.29
C LEU A 319 0.67 -15.64 -11.31
N SER A 320 0.53 -16.67 -12.15
CA SER A 320 1.52 -17.08 -13.15
C SER A 320 1.38 -16.34 -14.50
N ASP A 321 0.46 -15.36 -14.63
CA ASP A 321 0.34 -14.59 -15.87
C ASP A 321 1.54 -13.64 -16.04
N SER A 322 2.47 -14.05 -16.92
CA SER A 322 3.70 -13.30 -17.22
C SER A 322 3.45 -11.97 -17.95
N ARG A 323 2.27 -11.74 -18.52
CA ARG A 323 1.91 -10.48 -19.16
C ARG A 323 1.57 -9.39 -18.13
N TRP A 324 1.21 -9.79 -16.91
CA TRP A 324 0.93 -8.90 -15.79
C TRP A 324 1.51 -9.48 -14.50
N PRO A 325 2.86 -9.48 -14.36
CA PRO A 325 3.53 -10.05 -13.19
C PRO A 325 3.21 -9.29 -11.93
N VAL A 326 3.18 -9.99 -10.81
CA VAL A 326 3.16 -9.40 -9.48
C VAL A 326 4.59 -9.46 -8.93
N TYR A 327 5.16 -8.30 -8.64
CA TYR A 327 6.48 -8.17 -8.05
C TYR A 327 6.37 -8.21 -6.54
N ALA A 328 7.39 -8.72 -5.87
CA ALA A 328 7.45 -8.80 -4.42
C ALA A 328 8.88 -8.73 -3.91
N ARG A 329 9.05 -8.30 -2.69
CA ARG A 329 10.31 -8.46 -1.97
C ARG A 329 10.38 -9.88 -1.42
N SER A 330 10.99 -10.79 -2.16
CA SER A 330 11.18 -12.18 -1.75
C SER A 330 12.59 -12.39 -1.19
N PRO A 331 12.76 -13.21 -0.15
CA PRO A 331 14.09 -13.64 0.29
C PRO A 331 14.72 -14.54 -0.78
N VAL A 332 16.04 -14.60 -0.80
CA VAL A 332 16.77 -15.55 -1.63
C VAL A 332 16.87 -16.86 -0.85
N LEU A 333 16.11 -17.86 -1.25
CA LEU A 333 16.05 -19.18 -0.62
C LEU A 333 16.33 -20.27 -1.66
N PRO A 334 16.77 -21.48 -1.21
CA PRO A 334 16.91 -22.63 -2.11
C PRO A 334 15.54 -23.06 -2.66
N PRO A 335 15.50 -23.89 -3.71
CA PRO A 335 14.27 -24.58 -4.11
C PRO A 335 13.66 -25.33 -2.93
N HIS A 336 12.34 -25.54 -2.94
CA HIS A 336 11.68 -26.40 -1.95
C HIS A 336 12.17 -27.86 -2.08
N PHE A 337 12.20 -28.55 -0.96
CA PHE A 337 12.52 -29.97 -0.86
C PHE A 337 11.28 -30.77 -0.43
N ILE A 338 11.01 -31.86 -1.13
CA ILE A 338 9.93 -32.80 -0.80
C ILE A 338 10.59 -34.14 -0.47
N GLY A 339 10.40 -34.61 0.76
CA GLY A 339 10.96 -35.86 1.25
C GLY A 339 10.32 -37.09 0.62
N ASP A 340 10.99 -38.23 0.73
CA ASP A 340 10.57 -39.48 0.07
C ASP A 340 9.21 -40.02 0.55
N ASP A 341 8.86 -39.79 1.84
CA ASP A 341 7.60 -40.21 2.45
C ASP A 341 6.52 -39.14 2.44
N ALA A 342 6.81 -37.93 1.88
CA ALA A 342 5.88 -36.83 1.83
C ALA A 342 4.74 -37.04 0.82
N CYS A 343 3.55 -36.56 1.16
CA CYS A 343 2.38 -36.57 0.28
C CYS A 343 1.89 -35.16 0.03
N VAL A 344 1.99 -34.65 -1.21
CA VAL A 344 1.58 -33.29 -1.60
C VAL A 344 0.50 -33.36 -2.67
N GLU A 345 -0.68 -32.83 -2.39
CA GLU A 345 -1.83 -32.81 -3.29
C GLU A 345 -2.47 -31.40 -3.37
N GLY A 346 -2.75 -30.89 -4.57
CA GLY A 346 -3.52 -29.67 -4.82
C GLY A 346 -3.00 -28.42 -4.10
N SER A 347 -1.71 -28.32 -3.82
CA SER A 347 -1.14 -27.32 -2.93
C SER A 347 -0.13 -26.42 -3.64
N MET A 348 0.03 -25.18 -3.15
CA MET A 348 1.11 -24.28 -3.56
C MET A 348 2.23 -24.29 -2.53
N ILE A 349 3.47 -24.51 -2.97
CA ILE A 349 4.65 -24.58 -2.12
C ILE A 349 5.68 -23.59 -2.65
N ALA A 350 6.07 -22.62 -1.82
CA ALA A 350 7.06 -21.62 -2.17
C ALA A 350 8.51 -22.11 -1.96
N GLU A 351 9.48 -21.29 -2.38
CA GLU A 351 10.90 -21.56 -2.24
C GLU A 351 11.32 -21.73 -0.76
N GLY A 352 12.32 -22.57 -0.51
CA GLY A 352 12.88 -22.85 0.82
C GLY A 352 12.02 -23.68 1.74
N CYS A 353 10.89 -24.22 1.26
CA CYS A 353 10.11 -25.17 2.05
C CYS A 353 10.79 -26.55 2.14
N GLU A 354 10.67 -27.19 3.32
CA GLU A 354 11.05 -28.59 3.54
C GLU A 354 9.79 -29.36 3.97
N VAL A 355 9.39 -30.37 3.20
CA VAL A 355 8.14 -31.11 3.43
C VAL A 355 8.42 -32.60 3.53
N ASP A 356 8.28 -33.14 4.73
CA ASP A 356 8.39 -34.58 5.03
C ASP A 356 7.03 -35.21 5.45
N GLY A 357 6.00 -34.39 5.58
CA GLY A 357 4.65 -34.77 5.96
C GLY A 357 3.63 -34.72 4.82
N THR A 358 2.35 -34.70 5.18
CA THR A 358 1.22 -34.63 4.24
C THR A 358 0.72 -33.18 4.13
N VAL A 359 0.60 -32.69 2.89
CA VAL A 359 0.08 -31.34 2.60
C VAL A 359 -0.98 -31.44 1.50
N LYS A 360 -2.23 -31.08 1.84
CA LYS A 360 -3.37 -31.15 0.91
C LYS A 360 -4.11 -29.83 0.87
N ASN A 361 -4.47 -29.40 -0.36
CA ASN A 361 -5.27 -28.20 -0.62
C ASN A 361 -4.82 -26.99 0.23
N SER A 362 -3.50 -26.75 0.30
CA SER A 362 -2.91 -25.77 1.24
C SER A 362 -1.90 -24.87 0.55
N VAL A 363 -1.65 -23.69 1.14
CA VAL A 363 -0.65 -22.73 0.67
C VAL A 363 0.47 -22.65 1.69
N LEU A 364 1.67 -23.11 1.31
CA LEU A 364 2.89 -22.97 2.09
C LEU A 364 3.70 -21.78 1.57
N PHE A 365 3.98 -20.84 2.45
CA PHE A 365 4.86 -19.71 2.17
C PHE A 365 6.32 -20.14 2.25
N TYR A 366 7.20 -19.25 1.82
CA TYR A 366 8.63 -19.52 1.79
C TYR A 366 9.22 -19.88 3.16
N GLY A 367 10.14 -20.84 3.16
CA GLY A 367 10.87 -21.28 4.34
C GLY A 367 10.03 -22.03 5.39
N VAL A 368 8.88 -22.60 5.00
CA VAL A 368 8.04 -23.44 5.87
C VAL A 368 8.62 -24.84 5.98
N GLU A 369 8.67 -25.39 7.20
CA GLU A 369 9.12 -26.74 7.49
C GLU A 369 7.92 -27.60 7.97
N ILE A 370 7.66 -28.73 7.31
CA ILE A 370 6.63 -29.70 7.69
C ILE A 370 7.32 -31.01 8.05
N ALA A 371 7.34 -31.35 9.32
CA ALA A 371 8.01 -32.54 9.81
C ALA A 371 7.25 -33.83 9.45
N LYS A 372 7.93 -34.98 9.62
CA LYS A 372 7.39 -36.29 9.34
C LYS A 372 6.09 -36.58 10.13
N ASP A 373 5.14 -37.27 9.49
CA ASP A 373 3.83 -37.61 10.03
C ASP A 373 2.92 -36.42 10.36
N ALA A 374 3.35 -35.16 10.08
CA ALA A 374 2.49 -34.00 10.17
C ALA A 374 1.48 -33.96 9.01
N VAL A 375 0.27 -33.43 9.27
CA VAL A 375 -0.83 -33.34 8.32
C VAL A 375 -1.30 -31.88 8.25
N VAL A 376 -1.25 -31.27 7.06
CA VAL A 376 -1.73 -29.92 6.79
C VAL A 376 -2.77 -29.97 5.67
N GLU A 377 -4.02 -29.66 5.99
CA GLU A 377 -5.15 -29.70 5.06
C GLU A 377 -5.92 -28.38 5.07
N ASP A 378 -6.38 -27.91 3.90
CA ASP A 378 -7.20 -26.71 3.73
C ASP A 378 -6.64 -25.48 4.50
N SER A 379 -5.32 -25.30 4.53
CA SER A 379 -4.66 -24.37 5.44
C SER A 379 -3.68 -23.43 4.76
N VAL A 380 -3.40 -22.31 5.41
CA VAL A 380 -2.41 -21.33 4.99
C VAL A 380 -1.30 -21.26 6.02
N ILE A 381 -0.10 -21.69 5.65
CA ILE A 381 1.08 -21.69 6.52
C ILE A 381 2.02 -20.57 6.05
N MET A 382 2.13 -19.52 6.87
CA MET A 382 2.84 -18.30 6.56
C MET A 382 4.37 -18.44 6.75
N PRO A 383 5.18 -17.46 6.30
CA PRO A 383 6.63 -17.58 6.23
C PRO A 383 7.31 -18.11 7.50
N TYR A 384 8.28 -19.02 7.30
CA TYR A 384 9.15 -19.58 8.35
C TYR A 384 8.43 -20.28 9.49
N ALA A 385 7.16 -20.67 9.33
CA ALA A 385 6.48 -21.52 10.30
C ALA A 385 7.04 -22.94 10.24
N ARG A 386 7.17 -23.58 11.42
CA ARG A 386 7.67 -24.94 11.60
C ARG A 386 6.59 -25.79 12.22
N ILE A 387 6.26 -26.90 11.55
CA ILE A 387 5.20 -27.80 11.96
C ILE A 387 5.85 -29.10 12.44
N GLY A 388 5.70 -29.39 13.73
CA GLY A 388 6.28 -30.57 14.40
C GLY A 388 5.65 -31.90 13.98
N SER A 389 6.37 -33.00 14.26
CA SER A 389 5.97 -34.33 13.91
C SER A 389 4.60 -34.71 14.49
N GLY A 390 3.78 -35.39 13.73
CA GLY A 390 2.44 -35.82 14.15
C GLY A 390 1.42 -34.68 14.34
N ALA A 391 1.78 -33.43 14.13
CA ALA A 391 0.83 -32.30 14.23
C ALA A 391 -0.22 -32.37 13.12
N VAL A 392 -1.47 -32.02 13.45
CA VAL A 392 -2.61 -32.02 12.52
C VAL A 392 -3.19 -30.62 12.45
N ILE A 393 -3.11 -30.01 11.26
CA ILE A 393 -3.61 -28.66 11.00
C ILE A 393 -4.67 -28.73 9.93
N ARG A 394 -5.87 -28.27 10.25
CA ARG A 394 -7.00 -28.27 9.33
C ARG A 394 -7.72 -26.95 9.34
N ARG A 395 -8.03 -26.44 8.17
CA ARG A 395 -8.82 -25.21 7.97
C ARG A 395 -8.35 -24.08 8.91
N ALA A 396 -7.04 -23.77 8.79
CA ALA A 396 -6.37 -22.85 9.69
C ALA A 396 -5.43 -21.87 8.95
N ILE A 397 -5.08 -20.78 9.62
CA ILE A 397 -3.96 -19.90 9.26
C ILE A 397 -2.93 -19.99 10.39
N VAL A 398 -1.71 -20.40 10.07
CA VAL A 398 -0.55 -20.31 10.95
C VAL A 398 0.31 -19.14 10.48
N ALA A 399 0.44 -18.11 11.33
CA ALA A 399 1.14 -16.88 10.97
C ALA A 399 2.67 -17.04 10.92
N GLU A 400 3.39 -15.96 10.58
CA GLU A 400 4.84 -15.95 10.39
C GLU A 400 5.61 -16.39 11.66
N ASN A 401 6.72 -17.13 11.48
CA ASN A 401 7.66 -17.56 12.53
C ASN A 401 7.04 -18.43 13.65
N CYS A 402 5.88 -19.04 13.42
CA CYS A 402 5.29 -19.93 14.42
C CYS A 402 6.07 -21.24 14.53
N VAL A 403 6.16 -21.77 15.75
CA VAL A 403 6.69 -23.11 16.02
C VAL A 403 5.55 -23.94 16.62
N ILE A 404 5.07 -24.92 15.86
CA ILE A 404 4.01 -25.83 16.28
C ILE A 404 4.67 -27.11 16.78
N GLY A 405 4.48 -27.42 18.07
CA GLY A 405 5.05 -28.59 18.70
C GLY A 405 4.51 -29.91 18.15
N GLU A 406 5.14 -31.00 18.54
CA GLU A 406 4.70 -32.36 18.15
C GLU A 406 3.28 -32.65 18.60
N ASN A 407 2.51 -33.45 17.81
CA ASN A 407 1.17 -33.91 18.13
C ASN A 407 0.15 -32.78 18.43
N CYS A 408 0.43 -31.53 18.04
CA CYS A 408 -0.56 -30.45 18.15
C CYS A 408 -1.76 -30.68 17.22
N VAL A 409 -2.94 -30.22 17.63
CA VAL A 409 -4.16 -30.27 16.80
C VAL A 409 -4.70 -28.87 16.67
N ILE A 410 -4.77 -28.33 15.41
CA ILE A 410 -5.18 -26.97 15.12
C ILE A 410 -6.34 -26.99 14.12
N GLY A 411 -7.48 -26.45 14.52
CA GLY A 411 -8.68 -26.37 13.70
C GLY A 411 -9.35 -27.74 13.46
N GLU A 412 -10.39 -27.72 12.68
CA GLU A 412 -11.23 -28.89 12.33
C GLU A 412 -11.58 -28.83 10.84
N ALA A 413 -11.96 -29.97 10.25
CA ALA A 413 -12.31 -30.03 8.82
C ALA A 413 -13.51 -29.14 8.46
N ASP A 414 -14.47 -29.05 9.37
CA ASP A 414 -15.67 -28.20 9.25
C ASP A 414 -15.66 -27.16 10.38
N GLY A 415 -16.03 -25.93 10.08
CA GLY A 415 -16.08 -24.86 11.08
C GLY A 415 -15.39 -23.57 10.64
N ASP A 416 -15.23 -22.65 11.59
CA ASP A 416 -14.55 -21.38 11.35
C ASP A 416 -13.02 -21.54 11.31
N ILE A 417 -12.33 -20.62 10.66
CA ILE A 417 -10.87 -20.68 10.47
C ILE A 417 -10.15 -20.47 11.81
N ALA A 418 -9.36 -21.46 12.24
CA ALA A 418 -8.47 -21.32 13.37
C ALA A 418 -7.26 -20.42 13.01
N LEU A 419 -6.74 -19.67 13.98
CA LEU A 419 -5.61 -18.76 13.76
C LEU A 419 -4.56 -18.87 14.86
N VAL A 420 -3.33 -19.17 14.48
CA VAL A 420 -2.15 -19.01 15.34
C VAL A 420 -1.44 -17.73 14.97
N GLY A 421 -1.31 -16.81 15.93
CA GLY A 421 -0.69 -15.48 15.73
C GLY A 421 0.82 -15.56 15.54
N GLN A 422 1.38 -14.54 14.92
CA GLN A 422 2.82 -14.43 14.62
C GLN A 422 3.72 -14.65 15.85
N ASP A 423 4.91 -15.22 15.62
CA ASP A 423 5.94 -15.45 16.65
C ASP A 423 5.45 -16.32 17.84
N THR A 424 4.43 -17.18 17.62
CA THR A 424 3.85 -18.05 18.64
C THR A 424 4.49 -19.44 18.62
N THR A 425 4.88 -19.95 19.80
CA THR A 425 5.31 -21.33 20.00
C THR A 425 4.20 -22.08 20.74
N LEU A 426 3.68 -23.15 20.13
CA LEU A 426 2.76 -24.06 20.77
C LEU A 426 3.55 -25.26 21.32
N PRO A 427 3.38 -25.63 22.61
CA PRO A 427 4.03 -26.82 23.18
C PRO A 427 3.44 -28.11 22.59
N GLU A 428 4.12 -29.23 22.81
CA GLU A 428 3.66 -30.55 22.39
C GLU A 428 2.20 -30.84 22.85
N GLY A 429 1.39 -31.40 21.96
CA GLY A 429 0.01 -31.81 22.23
C GLY A 429 -0.99 -30.64 22.42
N PHE A 430 -0.59 -29.40 22.16
CA PHE A 430 -1.47 -28.24 22.31
C PHE A 430 -2.62 -28.28 21.30
N THR A 431 -3.82 -27.84 21.73
CA THR A 431 -5.01 -27.83 20.87
C THR A 431 -5.53 -26.43 20.68
N VAL A 432 -5.92 -26.11 19.42
CA VAL A 432 -6.59 -24.87 19.02
C VAL A 432 -7.88 -25.26 18.32
N ALA A 433 -9.02 -24.87 18.87
CA ALA A 433 -10.33 -25.22 18.32
C ALA A 433 -10.64 -24.44 17.02
N ALA A 434 -11.64 -24.93 16.26
CA ALA A 434 -12.16 -24.20 15.10
C ALA A 434 -12.60 -22.77 15.48
N GLY A 435 -12.21 -21.75 14.68
CA GLY A 435 -12.50 -20.35 14.94
C GLY A 435 -11.71 -19.69 16.07
N GLU A 436 -10.93 -20.46 16.80
CA GLU A 436 -10.12 -19.92 17.90
C GLU A 436 -8.90 -19.18 17.39
N GLN A 437 -8.53 -18.08 18.09
CA GLN A 437 -7.32 -17.31 17.84
C GLN A 437 -6.38 -17.42 19.04
N VAL A 438 -5.16 -17.91 18.82
CA VAL A 438 -4.16 -18.13 19.86
C VAL A 438 -2.87 -17.40 19.53
N ASP A 439 -2.33 -16.66 20.50
CA ASP A 439 -1.01 -16.05 20.46
C ASP A 439 -0.16 -16.48 21.66
N ALA A 440 1.09 -16.05 21.72
CA ALA A 440 2.02 -16.39 22.80
C ALA A 440 1.47 -16.04 24.21
N GLN A 441 0.65 -14.98 24.33
CA GLN A 441 0.03 -14.59 25.61
C GLN A 441 -1.06 -15.59 26.01
N ALA A 442 -1.87 -16.04 25.06
CA ALA A 442 -2.91 -17.06 25.31
C ALA A 442 -2.30 -18.40 25.69
N VAL A 443 -1.19 -18.82 25.03
CA VAL A 443 -0.44 -20.02 25.39
C VAL A 443 0.08 -19.94 26.81
N ALA A 444 0.82 -18.87 27.15
CA ALA A 444 1.38 -18.71 28.50
C ALA A 444 0.30 -18.70 29.60
N LYS A 445 -0.88 -18.12 29.31
CA LYS A 445 -2.00 -18.16 30.25
C LYS A 445 -2.51 -19.57 30.47
N ARG A 446 -2.74 -20.37 29.42
CA ARG A 446 -3.19 -21.79 29.55
C ARG A 446 -2.20 -22.64 30.28
N GLU A 447 -0.89 -22.46 30.05
CA GLU A 447 0.15 -23.16 30.79
C GLU A 447 0.17 -22.81 32.28
N ALA A 448 -0.13 -21.55 32.62
CA ALA A 448 -0.24 -21.10 34.00
C ALA A 448 -1.48 -21.65 34.70
N ASP A 449 -2.61 -21.72 33.98
CA ASP A 449 -3.88 -22.25 34.52
C ASP A 449 -3.84 -23.80 34.70
N ALA A 450 -2.93 -24.50 34.00
CA ALA A 450 -2.73 -25.95 34.07
C ALA A 450 -1.77 -26.39 35.21
N LYS A 451 -1.05 -25.47 35.83
CA LYS A 451 -0.12 -25.67 36.98
C LYS A 451 -0.81 -25.41 38.30
#